data_2c3c9a3271c478479d8ccc544da2d922
#
_entry.id   2c3c9a3271c478479d8ccc544da2d922
#
_cell.length_a   1.000
_cell.length_b   1.000
_cell.length_c   1.000
_cell.angle_alpha   90.00
_cell.angle_beta   90.00
_cell.angle_gamma   90.00
#
_symmetry.space_group_name_H-M   'P 1'
#
loop_
_entity.id
_entity.type
_entity.pdbx_description
1 polymer ?
#
loop_
_entity_poly.entity_id
_entity_poly.type
_entity_poly.pdbx_seq_one_letter_code
_entity_poly.pdbx_strand_id
1 'polypeptide(L)'
;MRHKLSKVWGVFLLTAILFFLGHEAFAQSSFGQISGIVTDPTGAAVPEATVTITSANTQAKRTVQTDSEGDFIATNLPIGDYSIAVAKTGFRTAQQSGVTITADAKITSNFTLPLGQATEVIEVQGGAIESLNTTSGELARVIDSKQVENLALNGRNYTQLLTLVPGAVVTNPDIFAVTTSLASTNQTINGNRGDTGNLTVDGAYNQVAGSNGSLMNNVGPDFIQEVKIDTSNASAEYGRTSGPSFNIVTKSGTNAFHGGAFEILRNNYLDATNYIARRKTQLIFNDFGFYVGGPIIKDKLFFFVGEEWKRLRQQATATTFTVPTTAFASTLSS
;
A
#
# COMPACT_ATOMS: atom_id res chain seq x y z
N MET A 1 -24.86 -39.37 25.66
CA MET A 1 -24.94 -38.01 25.08
C MET A 1 -23.59 -37.47 24.61
N ARG A 2 -22.48 -37.66 25.31
CA ARG A 2 -21.15 -37.13 24.93
C ARG A 2 -20.59 -37.62 23.58
N HIS A 3 -20.84 -38.87 23.16
CA HIS A 3 -20.36 -39.40 21.88
C HIS A 3 -21.08 -38.88 20.63
N LYS A 4 -22.32 -38.37 20.74
CA LYS A 4 -23.02 -37.75 19.62
C LYS A 4 -22.53 -36.30 19.40
N LEU A 5 -22.18 -35.59 20.48
CA LEU A 5 -21.65 -34.22 20.40
C LEU A 5 -20.29 -34.18 19.70
N SER A 6 -19.37 -35.12 20.00
CA SER A 6 -18.04 -35.15 19.40
C SER A 6 -18.09 -35.42 17.89
N LYS A 7 -19.02 -36.21 17.40
CA LYS A 7 -19.22 -36.46 15.96
C LYS A 7 -19.79 -35.23 15.24
N VAL A 8 -20.69 -34.47 15.86
CA VAL A 8 -21.25 -33.23 15.30
C VAL A 8 -20.15 -32.16 15.21
N TRP A 9 -19.32 -32.03 16.23
CA TRP A 9 -18.18 -31.12 16.21
C TRP A 9 -17.12 -31.52 15.16
N GLY A 10 -16.87 -32.82 14.99
CA GLY A 10 -15.97 -33.30 13.94
C GLY A 10 -16.48 -33.01 12.52
N VAL A 11 -17.78 -33.18 12.29
CA VAL A 11 -18.39 -32.84 11.00
C VAL A 11 -18.37 -31.33 10.77
N PHE A 12 -18.65 -30.52 11.79
CA PHE A 12 -18.63 -29.06 11.68
C PHE A 12 -17.21 -28.53 11.38
N LEU A 13 -16.19 -29.12 12.03
CA LEU A 13 -14.78 -28.78 11.77
C LEU A 13 -14.35 -29.19 10.35
N LEU A 14 -14.77 -30.36 9.90
CA LEU A 14 -14.46 -30.85 8.56
C LEU A 14 -15.15 -30.00 7.47
N THR A 15 -16.40 -29.60 7.71
CA THR A 15 -17.14 -28.71 6.79
C THR A 15 -16.55 -27.31 6.77
N ALA A 16 -16.10 -26.77 7.90
CA ALA A 16 -15.38 -25.51 7.97
C ALA A 16 -14.05 -25.55 7.22
N ILE A 17 -13.27 -26.65 7.37
CA ILE A 17 -12.01 -26.83 6.64
C ILE A 17 -12.26 -26.96 5.12
N LEU A 18 -13.29 -27.67 4.69
CA LEU A 18 -13.67 -27.78 3.28
C LEU A 18 -14.15 -26.44 2.70
N PHE A 19 -14.82 -25.59 3.49
CA PHE A 19 -15.23 -24.26 3.08
C PHE A 19 -14.04 -23.31 2.88
N PHE A 20 -12.97 -23.46 3.65
CA PHE A 20 -11.73 -22.70 3.51
C PHE A 20 -10.83 -23.17 2.36
N LEU A 21 -10.95 -24.42 1.93
CA LEU A 21 -10.14 -25.00 0.84
C LEU A 21 -10.69 -24.68 -0.57
N GLY A 22 -11.90 -24.16 -0.68
CA GLY A 22 -12.61 -24.04 -1.97
C GLY A 22 -12.63 -22.63 -2.59
N HIS A 23 -12.03 -21.62 -1.99
CA HIS A 23 -12.04 -20.28 -2.55
C HIS A 23 -10.64 -19.87 -2.95
N GLU A 24 -10.38 -19.85 -4.25
CA GLU A 24 -9.32 -19.04 -4.81
C GLU A 24 -9.71 -17.56 -4.57
N ALA A 25 -9.33 -17.04 -3.43
CA ALA A 25 -9.44 -15.62 -3.16
C ALA A 25 -8.40 -14.92 -4.04
N PHE A 26 -8.80 -14.46 -5.21
CA PHE A 26 -8.07 -13.46 -5.96
C PHE A 26 -8.08 -12.16 -5.13
N ALA A 27 -7.10 -12.05 -4.24
CA ALA A 27 -6.80 -10.77 -3.63
C ALA A 27 -6.33 -9.85 -4.77
N GLN A 28 -7.04 -8.78 -5.03
CA GLN A 28 -6.61 -7.73 -5.94
C GLN A 28 -5.44 -7.01 -5.26
N SER A 29 -4.25 -7.56 -5.42
CA SER A 29 -3.01 -6.90 -4.97
C SER A 29 -2.55 -5.98 -6.07
N SER A 30 -1.98 -4.85 -5.70
CA SER A 30 -1.30 -3.96 -6.65
C SER A 30 -0.02 -4.61 -7.11
N PHE A 31 -0.06 -5.17 -8.31
CA PHE A 31 1.08 -5.81 -8.94
C PHE A 31 1.72 -4.87 -9.96
N GLY A 32 3.04 -4.89 -10.04
CA GLY A 32 3.75 -4.27 -11.15
C GLY A 32 4.00 -5.24 -12.30
N GLN A 33 4.58 -4.72 -13.36
CA GLN A 33 5.04 -5.47 -14.51
C GLN A 33 6.43 -5.02 -14.96
N ILE A 34 7.17 -5.94 -15.55
CA ILE A 34 8.42 -5.67 -16.23
C ILE A 34 8.25 -6.10 -17.69
N SER A 35 8.59 -5.21 -18.61
CA SER A 35 8.62 -5.46 -20.04
C SER A 35 9.95 -5.01 -20.62
N GLY A 36 10.28 -5.42 -21.83
CA GLY A 36 11.49 -4.97 -22.51
C GLY A 36 11.76 -5.76 -23.76
N ILE A 37 12.83 -5.36 -24.46
CA ILE A 37 13.29 -5.96 -25.69
C ILE A 37 14.67 -6.57 -25.47
N VAL A 38 14.88 -7.76 -26.01
CA VAL A 38 16.18 -8.44 -26.01
C VAL A 38 16.74 -8.42 -27.42
N THR A 39 17.92 -7.79 -27.57
CA THR A 39 18.61 -7.66 -28.87
C THR A 39 20.03 -8.21 -28.80
N ASP A 40 20.60 -8.48 -29.96
CA ASP A 40 22.05 -8.73 -30.09
C ASP A 40 22.83 -7.39 -30.24
N PRO A 41 24.17 -7.40 -30.27
CA PRO A 41 24.95 -6.17 -30.46
C PRO A 41 24.76 -5.47 -31.80
N THR A 42 24.15 -6.13 -32.78
CA THR A 42 23.83 -5.54 -34.08
C THR A 42 22.46 -4.86 -34.09
N GLY A 43 21.69 -5.03 -32.99
CA GLY A 43 20.34 -4.52 -32.86
C GLY A 43 19.27 -5.51 -33.37
N ALA A 44 19.66 -6.73 -33.78
CA ALA A 44 18.70 -7.74 -34.19
C ALA A 44 17.98 -8.37 -32.96
N ALA A 45 16.69 -8.63 -33.10
CA ALA A 45 15.89 -9.28 -32.07
C ALA A 45 16.42 -10.68 -31.71
N VAL A 46 16.38 -11.04 -30.43
CA VAL A 46 16.74 -12.40 -29.96
C VAL A 46 15.46 -13.11 -29.49
N PRO A 47 14.82 -13.89 -30.34
CA PRO A 47 13.62 -14.63 -29.98
C PRO A 47 13.92 -15.84 -29.08
N GLU A 48 12.91 -16.28 -28.33
CA GLU A 48 12.97 -17.41 -27.39
C GLU A 48 14.12 -17.31 -26.37
N ALA A 49 14.56 -16.10 -26.03
CA ALA A 49 15.45 -15.91 -24.89
C ALA A 49 14.68 -16.12 -23.59
N THR A 50 15.30 -16.79 -22.63
CA THR A 50 14.68 -17.05 -21.32
C THR A 50 14.99 -15.89 -20.40
N VAL A 51 13.95 -15.16 -20.00
CA VAL A 51 14.01 -14.08 -19.03
C VAL A 51 13.53 -14.60 -17.68
N THR A 52 14.43 -14.62 -16.70
CA THR A 52 14.13 -15.05 -15.32
C THR A 52 14.17 -13.86 -14.40
N ILE A 53 13.05 -13.55 -13.75
CA ILE A 53 12.88 -12.46 -12.80
C ILE A 53 12.79 -13.08 -11.41
N THR A 54 13.69 -12.70 -10.51
CA THR A 54 13.81 -13.28 -9.17
C THR A 54 13.61 -12.19 -8.13
N SER A 55 12.67 -12.39 -7.21
CA SER A 55 12.48 -11.50 -6.05
C SER A 55 13.65 -11.63 -5.07
N ALA A 56 14.22 -10.51 -4.65
CA ALA A 56 15.31 -10.49 -3.69
C ALA A 56 14.87 -11.00 -2.30
N ASN A 57 13.65 -10.68 -1.88
CA ASN A 57 13.15 -10.93 -0.54
C ASN A 57 12.53 -12.33 -0.36
N THR A 58 11.93 -12.88 -1.42
CA THR A 58 11.21 -14.17 -1.35
C THR A 58 11.86 -15.26 -2.16
N GLN A 59 12.84 -14.93 -3.04
CA GLN A 59 13.46 -15.84 -4.01
C GLN A 59 12.45 -16.47 -5.00
N ALA A 60 11.24 -15.95 -5.04
CA ALA A 60 10.24 -16.34 -6.02
C ALA A 60 10.71 -15.99 -7.43
N LYS A 61 10.57 -16.94 -8.35
CA LYS A 61 11.02 -16.78 -9.73
C LYS A 61 9.85 -16.75 -10.69
N ARG A 62 9.87 -15.79 -11.60
CA ARG A 62 8.99 -15.70 -12.75
C ARG A 62 9.81 -15.86 -14.02
N THR A 63 9.48 -16.83 -14.87
CA THR A 63 10.19 -17.07 -16.12
C THR A 63 9.25 -16.80 -17.29
N VAL A 64 9.70 -16.00 -18.25
CA VAL A 64 9.02 -15.71 -19.51
C VAL A 64 10.00 -15.89 -20.66
N GLN A 65 9.50 -16.04 -21.88
CA GLN A 65 10.32 -16.12 -23.10
C GLN A 65 10.04 -14.89 -23.97
N THR A 66 11.05 -14.48 -24.72
CA THR A 66 10.91 -13.43 -25.74
C THR A 66 10.18 -13.99 -26.96
N ASP A 67 9.36 -13.14 -27.58
CA ASP A 67 8.67 -13.43 -28.84
C ASP A 67 9.56 -13.27 -30.08
N SER A 68 8.96 -13.27 -31.29
CA SER A 68 9.66 -13.12 -32.57
C SER A 68 10.35 -11.78 -32.75
N GLU A 69 9.84 -10.74 -32.12
CA GLU A 69 10.39 -9.38 -32.10
C GLU A 69 11.38 -9.13 -30.97
N GLY A 70 11.65 -10.18 -30.15
CA GLY A 70 12.51 -10.08 -28.97
C GLY A 70 11.84 -9.45 -27.76
N ASP A 71 10.54 -9.20 -27.82
CA ASP A 71 9.79 -8.58 -26.73
C ASP A 71 9.45 -9.60 -25.65
N PHE A 72 9.48 -9.15 -24.39
CA PHE A 72 8.98 -9.91 -23.24
C PHE A 72 8.13 -9.05 -22.33
N ILE A 73 7.19 -9.68 -21.67
CA ILE A 73 6.37 -9.07 -20.63
C ILE A 73 6.15 -10.06 -19.48
N ALA A 74 6.45 -9.60 -18.26
CA ALA A 74 6.16 -10.32 -17.04
C ALA A 74 5.21 -9.49 -16.18
N THR A 75 4.00 -9.97 -16.02
CA THR A 75 2.93 -9.33 -15.26
C THR A 75 2.76 -9.98 -13.89
N ASN A 76 1.98 -9.35 -13.03
CA ASN A 76 1.63 -9.84 -11.68
C ASN A 76 2.87 -10.07 -10.80
N LEU A 77 3.78 -9.09 -10.82
CA LEU A 77 4.95 -9.09 -9.95
C LEU A 77 4.64 -8.31 -8.67
N PRO A 78 4.70 -8.95 -7.49
CA PRO A 78 4.55 -8.24 -6.22
C PRO A 78 5.54 -7.09 -6.05
N ILE A 79 5.21 -6.13 -5.21
CA ILE A 79 6.07 -5.01 -4.86
C ILE A 79 7.35 -5.51 -4.19
N GLY A 80 8.49 -4.90 -4.52
CA GLY A 80 9.78 -5.23 -3.93
C GLY A 80 10.93 -5.15 -4.92
N ASP A 81 12.10 -5.62 -4.48
CA ASP A 81 13.33 -5.60 -5.25
C ASP A 81 13.52 -6.90 -6.02
N TYR A 82 13.99 -6.78 -7.25
CA TYR A 82 14.15 -7.88 -8.19
C TYR A 82 15.51 -7.87 -8.87
N SER A 83 15.92 -9.06 -9.30
CA SER A 83 16.97 -9.25 -10.28
C SER A 83 16.41 -9.91 -11.53
N ILE A 84 16.89 -9.50 -12.69
CA ILE A 84 16.48 -10.02 -14.01
C ILE A 84 17.70 -10.67 -14.63
N ALA A 85 17.55 -11.91 -15.08
CA ALA A 85 18.57 -12.64 -15.82
C ALA A 85 18.01 -13.07 -17.17
N VAL A 86 18.73 -12.76 -18.25
CA VAL A 86 18.34 -13.11 -19.62
C VAL A 86 19.39 -14.06 -20.21
N ALA A 87 18.96 -15.23 -20.62
CA ALA A 87 19.83 -16.28 -21.15
C ALA A 87 19.31 -16.83 -22.48
N LYS A 88 20.23 -17.06 -23.43
CA LYS A 88 19.98 -17.76 -24.70
C LYS A 88 21.19 -18.56 -25.11
N THR A 89 21.01 -19.74 -25.65
CA THR A 89 22.10 -20.58 -26.16
C THR A 89 22.87 -19.83 -27.26
N GLY A 90 24.19 -19.76 -27.12
CA GLY A 90 25.06 -19.02 -28.05
C GLY A 90 25.33 -17.57 -27.66
N PHE A 91 24.72 -17.09 -26.58
CA PHE A 91 24.91 -15.75 -26.05
C PHE A 91 25.38 -15.81 -24.59
N ARG A 92 26.03 -14.74 -24.13
CA ARG A 92 26.35 -14.55 -22.72
C ARG A 92 25.08 -14.18 -21.95
N THR A 93 24.98 -14.65 -20.70
CA THR A 93 23.86 -14.28 -19.82
C THR A 93 24.00 -12.83 -19.39
N ALA A 94 22.98 -12.01 -19.63
CA ALA A 94 22.88 -10.67 -19.09
C ALA A 94 22.10 -10.69 -17.78
N GLN A 95 22.60 -10.00 -16.75
CA GLN A 95 21.95 -9.87 -15.46
C GLN A 95 21.84 -8.42 -15.06
N GLN A 96 20.69 -8.01 -14.55
CA GLN A 96 20.42 -6.70 -13.98
C GLN A 96 19.91 -6.90 -12.55
N SER A 97 20.54 -6.25 -11.57
CA SER A 97 20.14 -6.26 -10.17
C SER A 97 19.57 -4.91 -9.75
N GLY A 98 18.82 -4.87 -8.62
CA GLY A 98 18.32 -3.63 -8.05
C GLY A 98 17.16 -3.00 -8.82
N VAL A 99 16.32 -3.80 -9.47
CA VAL A 99 15.08 -3.33 -10.10
C VAL A 99 13.99 -3.30 -9.04
N THR A 100 13.56 -2.12 -8.62
CA THR A 100 12.50 -1.95 -7.61
C THR A 100 11.14 -1.80 -8.27
N ILE A 101 10.22 -2.70 -7.96
CA ILE A 101 8.81 -2.64 -8.37
C ILE A 101 8.00 -1.98 -7.26
N THR A 102 7.33 -0.90 -7.56
CA THR A 102 6.33 -0.25 -6.72
C THR A 102 4.92 -0.59 -7.21
N ALA A 103 3.88 -0.18 -6.46
CA ALA A 103 2.48 -0.45 -6.82
C ALA A 103 2.17 0.02 -8.25
N ASP A 104 1.65 -0.89 -9.05
CA ASP A 104 1.27 -0.71 -10.47
C ASP A 104 2.39 -0.18 -11.37
N ALA A 105 3.64 -0.34 -10.94
CA ALA A 105 4.78 0.09 -11.72
C ALA A 105 4.87 -0.69 -13.04
N LYS A 106 5.10 0.05 -14.13
CA LYS A 106 5.37 -0.49 -15.47
C LYS A 106 6.80 -0.17 -15.84
N ILE A 107 7.69 -1.14 -15.59
CA ILE A 107 9.13 -0.96 -15.78
C ILE A 107 9.53 -1.51 -17.14
N THR A 108 10.33 -0.75 -17.88
CA THR A 108 10.93 -1.21 -19.13
C THR A 108 12.41 -1.49 -18.90
N SER A 109 12.84 -2.72 -19.18
CA SER A 109 14.23 -3.18 -19.07
C SER A 109 14.66 -3.85 -20.38
N ASN A 110 15.51 -3.17 -21.13
CA ASN A 110 16.04 -3.68 -22.40
C ASN A 110 17.41 -4.33 -22.19
N PHE A 111 17.65 -5.44 -22.89
CA PHE A 111 18.89 -6.19 -22.77
C PHE A 111 19.56 -6.37 -24.14
N THR A 112 20.88 -6.20 -24.16
CA THR A 112 21.71 -6.55 -25.32
C THR A 112 22.55 -7.76 -24.93
N LEU A 113 22.39 -8.87 -25.67
CA LEU A 113 23.09 -10.13 -25.43
C LEU A 113 24.30 -10.27 -26.38
N PRO A 114 25.56 -10.11 -25.92
CA PRO A 114 26.71 -10.42 -26.73
C PRO A 114 26.84 -11.91 -27.00
N LEU A 115 27.39 -12.26 -28.17
CA LEU A 115 27.71 -13.64 -28.50
C LEU A 115 28.76 -14.19 -27.53
N GLY A 116 28.60 -15.44 -27.11
CA GLY A 116 29.52 -16.11 -26.17
C GLY A 116 28.92 -17.32 -25.52
N GLN A 117 29.62 -17.89 -24.53
CA GLN A 117 29.09 -19.02 -23.78
C GLN A 117 28.10 -18.52 -22.70
N ALA A 118 26.99 -19.21 -22.52
CA ALA A 118 25.94 -18.88 -21.57
C ALA A 118 26.41 -18.90 -20.08
N THR A 119 27.58 -19.45 -19.80
CA THR A 119 28.20 -19.46 -18.47
C THR A 119 28.89 -18.14 -18.10
N GLU A 120 29.10 -17.24 -19.05
CA GLU A 120 29.65 -15.92 -18.78
C GLU A 120 28.51 -14.95 -18.49
N VAL A 121 28.54 -14.34 -17.30
CA VAL A 121 27.53 -13.38 -16.84
C VAL A 121 28.05 -11.98 -17.02
N ILE A 122 27.29 -11.12 -17.66
CA ILE A 122 27.53 -9.69 -17.77
C ILE A 122 26.53 -8.98 -16.85
N GLU A 123 27.05 -8.27 -15.84
CA GLU A 123 26.22 -7.43 -15.02
C GLU A 123 25.95 -6.11 -15.77
N VAL A 124 24.70 -5.94 -16.18
CA VAL A 124 24.21 -4.67 -16.66
C VAL A 124 23.94 -3.82 -15.44
N GLN A 125 24.80 -2.85 -15.14
CA GLN A 125 24.51 -1.85 -14.13
C GLN A 125 23.30 -1.03 -14.61
N GLY A 126 22.13 -1.46 -14.23
CA GLY A 126 21.00 -0.54 -14.16
C GLY A 126 21.34 0.41 -13.04
N GLY A 127 21.73 1.64 -13.36
CA GLY A 127 21.67 2.70 -12.36
C GLY A 127 20.29 2.64 -11.73
N ALA A 128 20.15 3.04 -10.48
CA ALA A 128 18.84 3.19 -9.86
C ALA A 128 17.97 4.04 -10.82
N ILE A 129 17.32 3.34 -11.74
CA ILE A 129 16.34 3.94 -12.62
C ILE A 129 15.18 4.14 -11.66
N GLU A 130 15.10 5.32 -11.02
CA GLU A 130 13.79 5.81 -10.65
C GLU A 130 12.94 5.53 -11.87
N SER A 131 11.97 4.62 -11.73
CA SER A 131 11.22 4.12 -12.87
C SER A 131 10.42 5.28 -13.41
N LEU A 132 11.02 6.00 -14.36
CA LEU A 132 10.31 6.97 -15.17
C LEU A 132 9.21 6.17 -15.87
N ASN A 133 7.99 6.37 -15.43
CA ASN A 133 6.84 5.80 -16.08
C ASN A 133 6.71 6.44 -17.47
N THR A 134 7.28 5.78 -18.46
CA THR A 134 7.24 6.23 -19.87
C THR A 134 6.06 5.62 -20.63
N THR A 135 5.33 4.71 -19.99
CA THR A 135 4.29 3.91 -20.65
C THR A 135 2.87 4.31 -20.23
N SER A 136 2.70 5.08 -19.17
CA SER A 136 1.39 5.60 -18.77
C SER A 136 1.42 7.12 -18.58
N GLY A 137 0.29 7.77 -18.83
CA GLY A 137 0.09 9.20 -18.56
C GLY A 137 -0.32 9.49 -17.11
N GLU A 138 -0.15 8.54 -16.19
CA GLU A 138 -0.50 8.70 -14.78
C GLU A 138 0.41 9.74 -14.12
N LEU A 139 -0.21 10.64 -13.38
CA LEU A 139 0.50 11.53 -12.48
C LEU A 139 0.37 10.99 -11.06
N ALA A 140 1.33 10.17 -10.68
CA ALA A 140 1.33 9.46 -9.42
C ALA A 140 2.53 9.84 -8.55
N ARG A 141 2.37 9.67 -7.24
CA ARG A 141 3.46 9.72 -6.26
C ARG A 141 3.42 8.46 -5.39
N VAL A 142 4.57 7.84 -5.23
CA VAL A 142 4.76 6.74 -4.28
C VAL A 142 5.47 7.28 -3.05
N ILE A 143 4.98 6.91 -1.87
CA ILE A 143 5.55 7.20 -0.56
C ILE A 143 5.94 5.85 0.03
N ASP A 144 7.22 5.62 0.21
CA ASP A 144 7.77 4.37 0.70
C ASP A 144 7.59 4.17 2.22
N SER A 145 7.82 2.97 2.71
CA SER A 145 7.69 2.62 4.12
C SER A 145 8.55 3.49 5.04
N LYS A 146 9.77 3.84 4.62
CA LYS A 146 10.67 4.68 5.41
C LYS A 146 10.14 6.09 5.57
N GLN A 147 9.52 6.64 4.51
CA GLN A 147 8.87 7.95 4.58
C GLN A 147 7.63 7.88 5.47
N VAL A 148 6.80 6.83 5.35
CA VAL A 148 5.61 6.63 6.18
C VAL A 148 5.97 6.53 7.66
N GLU A 149 7.01 5.78 8.01
CA GLU A 149 7.45 5.56 9.40
C GLU A 149 8.14 6.78 10.01
N ASN A 150 8.94 7.53 9.23
CA ASN A 150 9.77 8.61 9.75
C ASN A 150 9.10 9.99 9.69
N LEU A 151 8.02 10.16 8.95
CA LEU A 151 7.29 11.41 8.93
C LEU A 151 6.47 11.57 10.21
N ALA A 152 6.52 12.75 10.80
CA ALA A 152 5.78 13.09 12.00
C ALA A 152 4.29 13.24 11.70
N LEU A 153 3.54 12.14 11.73
CA LEU A 153 2.10 12.12 11.51
C LEU A 153 1.36 12.37 12.83
N ASN A 154 0.57 13.43 12.89
CA ASN A 154 -0.24 13.73 14.05
C ASN A 154 -1.31 12.66 14.27
N GLY A 155 -1.29 11.99 15.43
CA GLY A 155 -2.20 10.88 15.71
C GLY A 155 -1.99 9.66 14.84
N ARG A 156 -0.82 9.55 14.18
CA ARG A 156 -0.44 8.43 13.28
C ARG A 156 -1.43 8.17 12.15
N ASN A 157 -2.02 9.25 11.65
CA ASN A 157 -2.95 9.18 10.55
C ASN A 157 -2.20 9.33 9.21
N TYR A 158 -2.03 8.23 8.49
CA TYR A 158 -1.32 8.21 7.22
C TYR A 158 -2.00 9.05 6.12
N THR A 159 -3.29 9.37 6.26
CA THR A 159 -3.97 10.23 5.28
C THR A 159 -3.39 11.65 5.24
N GLN A 160 -2.62 12.06 6.27
CA GLN A 160 -1.86 13.30 6.24
C GLN A 160 -0.76 13.32 5.17
N LEU A 161 -0.30 12.16 4.71
CA LEU A 161 0.66 12.06 3.60
C LEU A 161 0.12 12.66 2.32
N LEU A 162 -1.20 12.80 2.19
CA LEU A 162 -1.86 13.46 1.07
C LEU A 162 -1.41 14.93 0.92
N THR A 163 -1.07 15.56 2.03
CA THR A 163 -0.60 16.96 2.02
C THR A 163 0.77 17.13 1.34
N LEU A 164 1.50 16.03 1.14
CA LEU A 164 2.80 16.03 0.44
C LEU A 164 2.64 16.03 -1.09
N VAL A 165 1.42 15.86 -1.57
CA VAL A 165 1.14 15.75 -3.00
C VAL A 165 0.77 17.13 -3.56
N PRO A 166 1.39 17.58 -4.66
CA PRO A 166 1.02 18.83 -5.31
C PRO A 166 -0.46 18.86 -5.65
N GLY A 167 -1.12 20.01 -5.41
CA GLY A 167 -2.56 20.17 -5.67
C GLY A 167 -3.48 19.65 -4.56
N ALA A 168 -2.95 19.04 -3.51
CA ALA A 168 -3.75 18.62 -2.37
C ALA A 168 -4.07 19.81 -1.44
N VAL A 169 -5.33 19.95 -1.09
CA VAL A 169 -5.81 20.96 -0.15
C VAL A 169 -6.56 20.26 0.99
N VAL A 170 -6.14 20.53 2.21
CA VAL A 170 -6.82 20.02 3.42
C VAL A 170 -8.11 20.79 3.61
N THR A 171 -9.23 20.15 3.34
CA THR A 171 -10.57 20.73 3.53
C THR A 171 -11.18 20.34 4.87
N ASN A 172 -10.69 19.27 5.48
CA ASN A 172 -11.13 18.82 6.79
C ASN A 172 -9.99 18.85 7.80
N PRO A 173 -10.03 19.75 8.82
CA PRO A 173 -8.99 19.82 9.84
C PRO A 173 -8.89 18.56 10.70
N ASP A 174 -9.91 17.70 10.72
CA ASP A 174 -9.91 16.45 11.49
C ASP A 174 -8.82 15.47 11.03
N ILE A 175 -8.26 15.64 9.85
CA ILE A 175 -7.10 14.88 9.39
C ILE A 175 -5.90 15.02 10.35
N PHE A 176 -5.78 16.16 11.04
CA PHE A 176 -4.75 16.42 12.03
C PHE A 176 -5.19 16.12 13.46
N ALA A 177 -6.41 15.66 13.66
CA ALA A 177 -6.89 15.27 14.97
C ALA A 177 -6.33 13.92 15.39
N VAL A 178 -6.09 13.78 16.69
CA VAL A 178 -5.84 12.47 17.27
C VAL A 178 -7.16 11.72 17.34
N THR A 179 -7.25 10.61 16.64
CA THR A 179 -8.47 9.80 16.62
C THR A 179 -8.14 8.31 16.78
N THR A 180 -9.00 7.60 17.49
CA THR A 180 -9.00 6.15 17.58
C THR A 180 -9.92 5.51 16.54
N SER A 181 -10.77 6.31 15.92
CA SER A 181 -11.73 5.90 14.92
C SER A 181 -11.23 6.17 13.51
N LEU A 182 -12.06 5.87 12.56
CA LEU A 182 -11.81 5.99 11.14
C LEU A 182 -11.47 7.44 10.76
N ALA A 183 -10.32 7.62 10.16
CA ALA A 183 -9.89 8.92 9.67
C ALA A 183 -10.79 9.39 8.52
N SER A 184 -10.94 10.69 8.38
CA SER A 184 -11.58 11.28 7.22
C SER A 184 -10.63 11.35 6.04
N THR A 185 -11.11 10.99 4.87
CA THR A 185 -10.37 11.09 3.60
C THR A 185 -10.82 12.28 2.76
N ASN A 186 -11.65 13.16 3.32
CA ASN A 186 -12.18 14.33 2.61
C ASN A 186 -11.08 15.35 2.33
N GLN A 187 -10.20 15.02 1.39
CA GLN A 187 -9.16 15.89 0.88
C GLN A 187 -9.48 16.27 -0.56
N THR A 188 -9.32 17.54 -0.88
CA THR A 188 -9.48 18.03 -2.25
C THR A 188 -8.13 17.98 -2.95
N ILE A 189 -8.08 17.34 -4.10
CA ILE A 189 -6.91 17.35 -4.99
C ILE A 189 -7.35 17.93 -6.32
N ASN A 190 -6.55 18.85 -6.86
CA ASN A 190 -6.80 19.53 -8.14
C ASN A 190 -8.20 20.20 -8.23
N GLY A 191 -8.74 20.66 -7.09
CA GLY A 191 -10.04 21.32 -7.05
C GLY A 191 -11.26 20.39 -7.09
N ASN A 192 -11.08 19.08 -7.06
CA ASN A 192 -12.18 18.12 -6.97
C ASN A 192 -12.83 18.17 -5.59
N ARG A 193 -14.07 17.67 -5.49
CA ARG A 193 -14.75 17.52 -4.21
C ARG A 193 -14.04 16.47 -3.35
N GLY A 194 -14.00 16.69 -2.04
CA GLY A 194 -13.30 15.81 -1.11
C GLY A 194 -13.85 14.38 -0.99
N ASP A 195 -15.10 14.17 -1.38
CA ASP A 195 -15.78 12.87 -1.34
C ASP A 195 -15.63 12.05 -2.65
N THR A 196 -14.84 12.54 -3.60
CA THR A 196 -14.67 11.91 -4.92
C THR A 196 -13.42 11.03 -5.03
N GLY A 197 -12.60 10.99 -3.98
CA GLY A 197 -11.42 10.13 -3.95
C GLY A 197 -11.77 8.65 -3.76
N ASN A 198 -10.89 7.79 -4.24
CA ASN A 198 -10.91 6.35 -3.99
C ASN A 198 -9.77 5.96 -3.06
N LEU A 199 -10.02 5.11 -2.07
CA LEU A 199 -8.99 4.58 -1.19
C LEU A 199 -9.11 3.07 -1.09
N THR A 200 -8.03 2.39 -1.45
CA THR A 200 -7.92 0.93 -1.38
C THR A 200 -6.80 0.52 -0.44
N VAL A 201 -6.96 -0.63 0.18
CA VAL A 201 -5.91 -1.33 0.95
C VAL A 201 -5.76 -2.70 0.35
N ASP A 202 -4.56 -3.02 -0.12
CA ASP A 202 -4.25 -4.26 -0.84
C ASP A 202 -5.25 -4.56 -1.97
N GLY A 203 -5.65 -3.50 -2.69
CA GLY A 203 -6.63 -3.55 -3.77
C GLY A 203 -8.11 -3.59 -3.31
N ALA A 204 -8.39 -3.79 -2.03
CA ALA A 204 -9.76 -3.78 -1.51
C ALA A 204 -10.22 -2.36 -1.19
N TYR A 205 -11.46 -2.03 -1.58
CA TYR A 205 -12.07 -0.73 -1.29
C TYR A 205 -12.23 -0.52 0.23
N ASN A 206 -11.69 0.57 0.75
CA ASN A 206 -11.61 0.85 2.19
C ASN A 206 -12.36 2.12 2.63
N GLN A 207 -13.42 2.50 1.95
CA GLN A 207 -14.24 3.65 2.32
C GLN A 207 -15.67 3.24 2.61
N VAL A 208 -16.35 4.01 3.48
CA VAL A 208 -17.78 3.81 3.77
C VAL A 208 -18.60 4.19 2.55
N ALA A 209 -19.32 3.23 1.99
CA ALA A 209 -20.04 3.37 0.72
C ALA A 209 -21.09 4.51 0.70
N GLY A 210 -21.57 4.96 1.86
CA GLY A 210 -22.60 6.01 1.96
C GLY A 210 -22.04 7.43 1.96
N SER A 211 -20.77 7.64 2.28
CA SER A 211 -20.20 8.98 2.46
C SER A 211 -18.88 9.20 1.72
N ASN A 212 -18.17 8.17 1.33
CA ASN A 212 -16.80 8.22 0.78
C ASN A 212 -15.81 9.09 1.60
N GLY A 213 -16.26 9.63 2.71
CA GLY A 213 -15.49 10.55 3.55
C GLY A 213 -14.86 9.89 4.77
N SER A 214 -15.14 8.62 5.02
CA SER A 214 -14.63 7.88 6.17
C SER A 214 -14.06 6.54 5.73
N LEU A 215 -12.99 6.11 6.41
CA LEU A 215 -12.39 4.79 6.20
C LEU A 215 -13.24 3.70 6.86
N MET A 216 -13.29 2.52 6.27
CA MET A 216 -13.85 1.34 6.90
C MET A 216 -12.89 0.74 7.92
N ASN A 217 -11.59 0.79 7.64
CA ASN A 217 -10.54 0.32 8.50
C ASN A 217 -9.35 1.28 8.46
N ASN A 218 -8.68 1.49 9.59
CA ASN A 218 -7.48 2.32 9.69
C ASN A 218 -6.25 1.42 9.84
N VAL A 219 -5.39 1.44 8.84
CA VAL A 219 -4.13 0.69 8.86
C VAL A 219 -3.07 1.50 9.59
N GLY A 220 -2.42 0.92 10.58
CA GLY A 220 -1.30 1.56 11.27
C GLY A 220 -0.12 1.83 10.32
N PRO A 221 0.56 2.97 10.44
CA PRO A 221 1.71 3.30 9.58
C PRO A 221 2.81 2.23 9.58
N ASP A 222 3.03 1.53 10.70
CA ASP A 222 4.04 0.48 10.80
C ASP A 222 3.71 -0.76 9.96
N PHE A 223 2.46 -0.92 9.54
CA PHE A 223 2.02 -2.03 8.70
C PHE A 223 2.04 -1.70 7.21
N ILE A 224 2.31 -0.43 6.85
CA ILE A 224 2.29 0.04 5.47
C ILE A 224 3.65 -0.20 4.81
N GLN A 225 3.65 -0.84 3.66
CA GLN A 225 4.81 -1.00 2.79
C GLN A 225 5.02 0.23 1.92
N GLU A 226 3.94 0.70 1.29
CA GLU A 226 3.94 1.91 0.48
C GLU A 226 2.53 2.48 0.31
N VAL A 227 2.46 3.76 -0.03
CA VAL A 227 1.24 4.47 -0.41
C VAL A 227 1.43 5.07 -1.79
N LYS A 228 0.68 4.60 -2.78
CA LYS A 228 0.62 5.20 -4.11
C LYS A 228 -0.56 6.17 -4.17
N ILE A 229 -0.32 7.37 -4.67
CA ILE A 229 -1.33 8.42 -4.80
C ILE A 229 -1.36 8.86 -6.26
N ASP A 230 -2.43 8.52 -6.97
CA ASP A 230 -2.69 8.96 -8.32
C ASP A 230 -3.52 10.24 -8.27
N THR A 231 -2.98 11.34 -8.78
CA THR A 231 -3.65 12.65 -8.75
C THR A 231 -4.40 12.96 -10.03
N SER A 232 -4.00 12.35 -11.13
CA SER A 232 -4.61 12.52 -12.45
C SER A 232 -4.36 11.31 -13.33
N ASN A 233 -5.27 11.05 -14.26
CA ASN A 233 -5.16 9.99 -15.25
C ASN A 233 -4.92 8.59 -14.64
N ALA A 234 -5.53 8.33 -13.48
CA ALA A 234 -5.48 7.01 -12.87
C ALA A 234 -5.93 5.93 -13.87
N SER A 235 -5.33 4.74 -13.77
CA SER A 235 -5.68 3.61 -14.62
C SER A 235 -7.16 3.28 -14.52
N ALA A 236 -7.77 2.75 -15.60
CA ALA A 236 -9.15 2.27 -15.63
C ALA A 236 -9.43 1.14 -14.61
N GLU A 237 -8.40 0.54 -14.05
CA GLU A 237 -8.45 -0.41 -12.94
C GLU A 237 -9.04 0.23 -11.68
N TYR A 238 -8.78 1.53 -11.46
CA TYR A 238 -9.31 2.30 -10.33
C TYR A 238 -10.60 3.00 -10.74
N GLY A 239 -11.73 2.34 -10.52
CA GLY A 239 -13.06 2.91 -10.76
C GLY A 239 -13.58 3.76 -9.61
N ARG A 240 -14.82 4.22 -9.75
CA ARG A 240 -15.60 4.96 -8.73
C ARG A 240 -15.02 6.28 -8.26
N THR A 241 -14.07 6.85 -8.97
CA THR A 241 -13.47 8.12 -8.60
C THR A 241 -13.47 9.09 -9.76
N SER A 242 -13.74 10.34 -9.49
CA SER A 242 -13.42 11.48 -10.36
C SER A 242 -12.32 12.35 -9.73
N GLY A 243 -11.84 11.96 -8.57
CA GLY A 243 -10.77 12.58 -7.80
C GLY A 243 -9.52 11.70 -7.74
N PRO A 244 -8.71 11.86 -6.71
CA PRO A 244 -7.50 11.09 -6.53
C PRO A 244 -7.80 9.62 -6.17
N SER A 245 -6.88 8.73 -6.55
CA SER A 245 -6.88 7.34 -6.08
C SER A 245 -5.71 7.11 -5.13
N PHE A 246 -6.02 6.51 -3.97
CA PHE A 246 -5.06 6.13 -2.94
C PHE A 246 -4.99 4.63 -2.87
N ASN A 247 -3.84 4.09 -3.12
CA ASN A 247 -3.60 2.67 -3.00
C ASN A 247 -2.54 2.42 -1.91
N ILE A 248 -2.98 1.77 -0.85
CA ILE A 248 -2.14 1.41 0.30
C ILE A 248 -1.80 -0.05 0.16
N VAL A 249 -0.52 -0.35 0.22
CA VAL A 249 -0.03 -1.71 0.22
C VAL A 249 0.57 -2.02 1.58
N THR A 250 0.12 -3.11 2.19
CA THR A 250 0.61 -3.55 3.48
C THR A 250 1.89 -4.36 3.36
N LYS A 251 2.68 -4.40 4.43
CA LYS A 251 3.88 -5.22 4.52
C LYS A 251 3.54 -6.70 4.43
N SER A 252 4.44 -7.47 3.87
CA SER A 252 4.33 -8.92 3.73
C SER A 252 5.51 -9.63 4.40
N GLY A 253 5.38 -10.94 4.61
CA GLY A 253 6.49 -11.77 5.08
C GLY A 253 7.53 -11.97 3.99
N THR A 254 8.77 -12.21 4.41
CA THR A 254 9.93 -12.47 3.55
C THR A 254 10.65 -13.73 4.02
N ASN A 255 11.77 -14.11 3.36
CA ASN A 255 12.60 -15.22 3.78
C ASN A 255 13.38 -14.98 5.09
N ALA A 256 13.44 -13.73 5.55
CA ALA A 256 14.02 -13.34 6.83
C ALA A 256 12.92 -12.96 7.82
N PHE A 257 13.04 -13.41 9.06
CA PHE A 257 12.16 -12.92 10.13
C PHE A 257 12.45 -11.45 10.39
N HIS A 258 11.41 -10.66 10.44
CA HIS A 258 11.46 -9.24 10.75
C HIS A 258 10.27 -8.85 11.60
N GLY A 259 10.41 -7.82 12.41
CA GLY A 259 9.35 -7.36 13.28
C GLY A 259 9.78 -6.19 14.13
N GLY A 260 8.83 -5.61 14.82
CA GLY A 260 9.04 -4.49 15.73
C GLY A 260 7.91 -4.39 16.75
N ALA A 261 8.20 -3.65 17.80
CA ALA A 261 7.21 -3.20 18.77
C ALA A 261 7.38 -1.70 18.94
N PHE A 262 6.28 -0.98 19.08
CA PHE A 262 6.29 0.47 19.20
C PHE A 262 5.33 0.94 20.28
N GLU A 263 5.63 2.10 20.87
CA GLU A 263 4.74 2.84 21.74
C GLU A 263 4.92 4.34 21.49
N ILE A 264 3.82 5.02 21.24
CA ILE A 264 3.76 6.46 20.99
C ILE A 264 2.81 7.08 21.98
N LEU A 265 3.38 7.94 22.80
CA LEU A 265 2.66 8.65 23.85
C LEU A 265 2.50 10.12 23.46
N ARG A 266 1.26 10.63 23.54
CA ARG A 266 0.98 12.05 23.55
C ARG A 266 0.21 12.41 24.80
N ASN A 267 0.68 13.43 25.50
CA ASN A 267 0.08 13.88 26.75
C ASN A 267 0.03 15.41 26.76
N ASN A 268 -1.12 15.96 27.11
CA ASN A 268 -1.31 17.43 27.19
C ASN A 268 -0.34 18.13 28.15
N TYR A 269 0.30 17.44 29.09
CA TYR A 269 1.37 18.02 29.90
C TYR A 269 2.59 18.42 29.08
N LEU A 270 2.87 17.68 28.00
CA LEU A 270 3.99 17.92 27.09
C LEU A 270 3.60 18.87 25.95
N ASP A 271 2.32 19.05 25.68
CA ASP A 271 1.83 19.94 24.63
C ASP A 271 1.98 21.43 25.02
N ALA A 272 2.18 22.28 24.03
CA ALA A 272 2.10 23.73 24.22
C ALA A 272 0.66 24.15 24.54
N THR A 273 0.54 25.29 25.24
CA THR A 273 -0.77 25.89 25.48
C THR A 273 -1.33 26.46 24.17
N ASN A 274 -2.59 26.17 23.86
CA ASN A 274 -3.24 26.75 22.69
C ASN A 274 -3.24 28.28 22.77
N TYR A 275 -2.73 28.95 21.74
CA TYR A 275 -2.56 30.38 21.69
C TYR A 275 -3.89 31.15 21.80
N ILE A 276 -4.94 30.67 21.15
CA ILE A 276 -6.27 31.32 21.13
C ILE A 276 -7.04 30.97 22.39
N ALA A 277 -7.16 29.69 22.73
CA ALA A 277 -7.92 29.24 23.88
C ALA A 277 -7.21 29.54 25.24
N ARG A 278 -5.91 29.81 25.20
CA ARG A 278 -5.05 30.08 26.37
C ARG A 278 -5.16 29.03 27.49
N ARG A 279 -5.51 27.81 27.10
CA ARG A 279 -5.63 26.69 28.03
C ARG A 279 -5.20 25.39 27.31
N LYS A 280 -4.77 24.43 28.10
CA LYS A 280 -4.51 23.05 27.63
C LYS A 280 -5.81 22.25 27.72
N THR A 281 -6.21 21.62 26.65
CA THR A 281 -7.31 20.65 26.68
C THR A 281 -6.76 19.30 27.12
N GLN A 282 -7.46 18.59 27.99
CA GLN A 282 -7.03 17.27 28.42
C GLN A 282 -6.96 16.33 27.20
N LEU A 283 -5.77 15.78 26.99
CA LEU A 283 -5.49 14.82 25.93
C LEU A 283 -4.43 13.83 26.44
N ILE A 284 -4.79 12.56 26.49
CA ILE A 284 -3.85 11.46 26.70
C ILE A 284 -4.12 10.46 25.60
N PHE A 285 -3.12 10.25 24.75
CA PHE A 285 -3.18 9.31 23.64
C PHE A 285 -2.00 8.35 23.76
N ASN A 286 -2.31 7.07 23.83
CA ASN A 286 -1.35 5.97 23.79
C ASN A 286 -1.67 5.13 22.56
N ASP A 287 -0.67 4.95 21.73
CA ASP A 287 -0.72 4.11 20.54
C ASP A 287 0.46 3.14 20.61
N PHE A 288 0.17 1.87 20.80
CA PHE A 288 1.19 0.84 20.96
C PHE A 288 0.80 -0.42 20.21
N GLY A 289 1.81 -1.14 19.76
CA GLY A 289 1.59 -2.33 18.98
C GLY A 289 2.86 -3.11 18.71
N PHE A 290 2.70 -4.14 17.93
CA PHE A 290 3.79 -4.95 17.41
C PHE A 290 3.45 -5.49 16.04
N TYR A 291 4.47 -5.88 15.30
CA TYR A 291 4.33 -6.65 14.09
C TYR A 291 5.45 -7.68 13.96
N VAL A 292 5.16 -8.76 13.25
CA VAL A 292 6.12 -9.80 12.93
C VAL A 292 5.79 -10.42 11.58
N GLY A 293 6.81 -10.60 10.76
CA GLY A 293 6.71 -11.26 9.47
C GLY A 293 7.88 -12.21 9.25
N GLY A 294 7.68 -13.20 8.38
CA GLY A 294 8.71 -14.16 8.06
C GLY A 294 8.21 -15.35 7.25
N PRO A 295 9.05 -16.36 7.02
CA PRO A 295 8.67 -17.55 6.29
C PRO A 295 8.01 -18.58 7.21
N ILE A 296 6.88 -19.13 6.77
CA ILE A 296 6.37 -20.42 7.27
C ILE A 296 7.13 -21.55 6.55
N ILE A 297 7.28 -21.42 5.23
CA ILE A 297 8.11 -22.29 4.40
C ILE A 297 8.97 -21.39 3.52
N LYS A 298 10.29 -21.49 3.65
CA LYS A 298 11.23 -20.67 2.86
C LYS A 298 10.91 -20.78 1.36
N ASP A 299 11.01 -19.67 0.66
CA ASP A 299 10.78 -19.49 -0.76
C ASP A 299 9.35 -19.75 -1.25
N LYS A 300 8.40 -20.12 -0.36
CA LYS A 300 7.06 -20.58 -0.76
C LYS A 300 5.92 -19.95 0.01
N LEU A 301 6.00 -19.92 1.33
CA LEU A 301 4.88 -19.50 2.18
C LEU A 301 5.37 -18.56 3.28
N PHE A 302 4.76 -17.40 3.32
CA PHE A 302 5.13 -16.32 4.23
C PHE A 302 3.92 -15.90 5.07
N PHE A 303 4.21 -15.23 6.17
CA PHE A 303 3.19 -14.59 7.00
C PHE A 303 3.63 -13.20 7.42
N PHE A 304 2.67 -12.34 7.65
CA PHE A 304 2.82 -11.06 8.33
C PHE A 304 1.62 -10.85 9.24
N VAL A 305 1.87 -10.53 10.51
CA VAL A 305 0.85 -10.29 11.53
C VAL A 305 1.25 -9.05 12.32
N GLY A 306 0.29 -8.19 12.60
CA GLY A 306 0.46 -7.04 13.45
C GLY A 306 -0.82 -6.71 14.21
N GLU A 307 -0.64 -6.09 15.37
CA GLU A 307 -1.73 -5.60 16.21
C GLU A 307 -1.38 -4.21 16.73
N GLU A 308 -2.35 -3.30 16.73
CA GLU A 308 -2.20 -1.93 17.19
C GLU A 308 -3.36 -1.59 18.13
N TRP A 309 -3.06 -0.99 19.26
CA TRP A 309 -4.05 -0.54 20.23
C TRP A 309 -3.94 0.97 20.42
N LYS A 310 -5.03 1.67 20.13
CA LYS A 310 -5.17 3.10 20.31
C LYS A 310 -6.05 3.41 21.50
N ARG A 311 -5.51 4.11 22.50
CA ARG A 311 -6.24 4.53 23.70
C ARG A 311 -6.24 6.04 23.80
N LEU A 312 -7.39 6.64 23.58
CA LEU A 312 -7.61 8.07 23.62
C LEU A 312 -8.45 8.44 24.85
N ARG A 313 -7.93 9.35 25.67
CA ARG A 313 -8.69 10.06 26.69
C ARG A 313 -8.64 11.55 26.35
N GLN A 314 -9.76 12.10 25.95
CA GLN A 314 -9.88 13.48 25.53
C GLN A 314 -11.07 14.11 26.24
N GLN A 315 -10.92 15.37 26.65
CA GLN A 315 -12.04 16.14 27.14
C GLN A 315 -13.00 16.42 25.99
N ALA A 316 -14.28 16.11 26.17
CA ALA A 316 -15.31 16.49 25.22
C ALA A 316 -15.35 18.02 25.07
N THR A 317 -15.39 18.49 23.83
CA THR A 317 -15.61 19.90 23.56
C THR A 317 -17.03 20.24 23.96
N ALA A 318 -17.19 21.16 24.92
CA ALA A 318 -18.50 21.66 25.28
C ALA A 318 -19.09 22.39 24.07
N THR A 319 -20.18 21.87 23.51
CA THR A 319 -20.95 22.55 22.47
C THR A 319 -21.95 23.50 23.16
N THR A 320 -21.81 24.78 22.90
CA THR A 320 -22.76 25.78 23.40
C THR A 320 -23.86 25.96 22.37
N PHE A 321 -25.07 25.60 22.72
CA PHE A 321 -26.25 25.87 21.91
C PHE A 321 -26.90 27.16 22.39
N THR A 322 -27.20 28.07 21.48
CA THR A 322 -28.05 29.21 21.75
C THR A 322 -29.48 28.73 21.65
N VAL A 323 -30.17 28.70 22.78
CA VAL A 323 -31.59 28.33 22.81
C VAL A 323 -32.43 29.60 22.97
N PRO A 324 -33.62 29.67 22.37
CA PRO A 324 -34.54 30.77 22.58
C PRO A 324 -34.85 30.93 24.08
N THR A 325 -34.89 32.16 24.55
CA THR A 325 -35.33 32.40 25.90
C THR A 325 -36.82 32.05 26.04
N THR A 326 -37.26 31.73 27.26
CA THR A 326 -38.69 31.42 27.51
C THR A 326 -39.62 32.56 27.07
N ALA A 327 -39.16 33.81 27.20
CA ALA A 327 -39.89 34.98 26.70
C ALA A 327 -40.00 34.99 25.16
N PHE A 328 -38.96 34.60 24.43
CA PHE A 328 -39.01 34.51 22.97
C PHE A 328 -39.85 33.32 22.52
N ALA A 329 -39.75 32.18 23.19
CA ALA A 329 -40.54 31.02 22.90
C ALA A 329 -42.07 31.26 23.09
N SER A 330 -42.44 32.05 24.10
CA SER A 330 -43.85 32.42 24.34
C SER A 330 -44.41 33.37 23.27
N THR A 331 -43.59 34.22 22.66
CA THR A 331 -44.03 35.09 21.55
C THR A 331 -44.24 34.34 20.23
N LEU A 332 -43.67 33.16 20.08
CA LEU A 332 -43.84 32.31 18.90
C LEU A 332 -45.07 31.37 19.02
N SER A 333 -45.59 31.22 20.24
CA SER A 333 -46.75 30.37 20.53
C SER A 333 -48.08 31.17 20.64
N SER A 334 -48.04 32.48 20.53
CA SER A 334 -49.20 33.40 20.45
C SER A 334 -49.49 33.77 19.01
#